data_2c692b6d30c409c84c0c1be955c27476
#
_entry.id   2c692b6d30c409c84c0c1be955c27476
#
_cell.length_a   1.000
_cell.length_b   1.000
_cell.length_c   1.000
_cell.angle_alpha   90.00
_cell.angle_beta   90.00
_cell.angle_gamma   90.00
#
_symmetry.space_group_name_H-M   'P 1'
#
loop_
_entity.id
_entity.type
_entity.pdbx_description
1 polymer ?
#
loop_
_entity_poly.entity_id
_entity_poly.type
_entity_poly.pdbx_seq_one_letter_code
_entity_poly.pdbx_strand_id
1 'polypeptide(L)'
;MKFLTRIRAVLNACGCVCQMWPKPQNDPAMRLGSRFSGRIWIVLILGVGLAFGQPPVSLWPLALLSLLAVFWLETHQSLNGSMRQAFGRGWSLGMGYFTVSMHWIVEPFLVDSAAHGWMAPFALLLFAGGLSVFWGCAFALALRLQTPFGLAFALGFFELARGYVLTGFPWGALGYIWADTPVAQSAAWIGIYGLSVITIFWAACVHWLFLRKRIFLMVLVLVGVWSVAWIGGDLRLTTKKX
;
A
#
# COMPACT_ATOMS: atom_id res chain seq x y z
N MET A 1 0.18 14.56 -21.98
CA MET A 1 0.45 15.80 -21.23
C MET A 1 -0.81 16.62 -20.94
N LYS A 2 -1.67 16.90 -21.92
CA LYS A 2 -2.92 17.71 -21.78
C LYS A 2 -3.96 17.13 -20.78
N PHE A 3 -4.02 15.80 -20.60
CA PHE A 3 -4.98 15.14 -19.69
C PHE A 3 -4.65 15.40 -18.21
N LEU A 4 -3.38 15.30 -17.86
CA LEU A 4 -2.91 15.57 -16.48
C LEU A 4 -3.07 17.04 -16.10
N THR A 5 -2.93 17.97 -17.08
CA THR A 5 -3.15 19.40 -16.84
C THR A 5 -4.63 19.69 -16.58
N ARG A 6 -5.54 18.99 -17.24
CA ARG A 6 -6.99 19.12 -17.00
C ARG A 6 -7.40 18.57 -15.62
N ILE A 7 -6.86 17.43 -15.19
CA ILE A 7 -7.12 16.90 -13.84
C ILE A 7 -6.62 17.88 -12.79
N ARG A 8 -5.44 18.47 -13.00
CA ARG A 8 -4.86 19.45 -12.07
C ARG A 8 -5.71 20.74 -12.03
N ALA A 9 -6.27 21.16 -13.17
CA ALA A 9 -7.16 22.32 -13.25
C ALA A 9 -8.49 22.09 -12.51
N VAL A 10 -9.07 20.88 -12.62
CA VAL A 10 -10.29 20.51 -11.91
C VAL A 10 -10.02 20.43 -10.39
N LEU A 11 -8.89 19.85 -9.99
CA LEU A 11 -8.49 19.78 -8.58
C LEU A 11 -8.20 21.17 -7.99
N ASN A 12 -7.65 22.10 -8.79
CA ASN A 12 -7.41 23.48 -8.36
C ASN A 12 -8.71 24.31 -8.30
N ALA A 13 -9.68 24.02 -9.17
CA ALA A 13 -10.98 24.70 -9.19
C ALA A 13 -11.83 24.38 -7.95
N CYS A 14 -11.60 23.22 -7.32
CA CYS A 14 -12.26 22.86 -6.06
C CYS A 14 -11.69 23.59 -4.83
N GLY A 15 -10.82 24.60 -4.98
CA GLY A 15 -10.35 25.53 -3.94
C GLY A 15 -9.82 24.94 -2.62
N CYS A 16 -10.31 23.77 -2.27
CA CYS A 16 -9.99 23.07 -1.02
C CYS A 16 -8.72 22.22 -1.09
N VAL A 17 -8.24 21.86 -2.29
CA VAL A 17 -7.16 20.88 -2.45
C VAL A 17 -5.78 21.53 -2.30
N CYS A 18 -5.64 22.79 -2.74
CA CYS A 18 -4.35 23.51 -2.64
C CYS A 18 -3.92 23.84 -1.20
N GLN A 19 -4.88 23.87 -0.25
CA GLN A 19 -4.58 24.09 1.18
C GLN A 19 -4.34 22.78 1.96
N MET A 20 -4.46 21.64 1.30
CA MET A 20 -4.37 20.33 1.96
C MET A 20 -2.93 19.90 2.28
N TRP A 21 -1.93 20.55 1.66
CA TRP A 21 -0.54 20.15 1.86
C TRP A 21 0.19 21.25 2.62
N PRO A 22 0.84 20.96 3.73
CA PRO A 22 1.66 21.98 4.40
C PRO A 22 2.76 22.43 3.45
N LYS A 23 2.84 23.75 3.20
CA LYS A 23 3.93 24.33 2.40
C LYS A 23 5.26 23.94 3.04
N PRO A 24 6.29 23.63 2.23
CA PRO A 24 7.60 23.33 2.79
C PRO A 24 8.09 24.51 3.61
N GLN A 25 8.05 24.38 4.92
CA GLN A 25 8.80 25.27 5.80
C GLN A 25 10.28 25.01 5.56
N ASN A 26 11.07 26.08 5.47
CA ASN A 26 12.52 26.00 5.36
C ASN A 26 13.13 25.51 6.68
N ASP A 27 12.76 24.29 7.06
CA ASP A 27 13.26 23.63 8.27
C ASP A 27 14.66 23.07 7.98
N PRO A 28 15.69 23.46 8.72
CA PRO A 28 17.04 22.91 8.49
C PRO A 28 17.10 21.38 8.66
N ALA A 29 16.17 20.78 9.38
CA ALA A 29 16.01 19.33 9.47
C ALA A 29 15.64 18.70 8.12
N MET A 30 15.05 19.46 7.19
CA MET A 30 14.74 18.99 5.84
C MET A 30 15.96 18.91 4.92
N ARG A 31 17.10 19.52 5.28
CA ARG A 31 18.34 19.45 4.49
C ARG A 31 19.12 18.14 4.64
N LEU A 32 18.60 17.18 5.43
CA LEU A 32 19.16 15.83 5.55
C LEU A 32 18.83 14.94 4.34
N GLY A 33 18.67 15.54 3.17
CA GLY A 33 18.34 14.85 1.90
C GLY A 33 19.43 13.97 1.30
N SER A 34 20.55 13.76 1.98
CA SER A 34 21.70 13.06 1.40
C SER A 34 21.86 11.59 1.79
N ARG A 35 20.92 11.03 2.57
CA ARG A 35 20.99 9.59 2.91
C ARG A 35 19.87 8.80 2.21
N PHE A 36 19.95 8.76 0.89
CA PHE A 36 19.06 7.97 0.03
C PHE A 36 19.06 6.48 0.42
N SER A 37 20.23 5.98 0.77
CA SER A 37 20.43 4.55 1.06
C SER A 37 19.68 4.06 2.31
N GLY A 38 19.73 4.81 3.41
CA GLY A 38 19.11 4.36 4.67
C GLY A 38 17.59 4.28 4.61
N ARG A 39 16.96 5.13 3.82
CA ARG A 39 15.49 5.20 3.73
C ARG A 39 14.88 4.09 2.87
N ILE A 40 15.63 3.58 1.89
CA ILE A 40 15.20 2.44 1.07
C ILE A 40 15.01 1.19 1.94
N TRP A 41 15.94 0.94 2.87
CA TRP A 41 15.85 -0.20 3.79
C TRP A 41 14.64 -0.09 4.73
N ILE A 42 14.33 1.13 5.21
CA ILE A 42 13.15 1.34 6.06
C ILE A 42 11.88 0.97 5.28
N VAL A 43 11.77 1.45 4.03
CA VAL A 43 10.59 1.19 3.19
C VAL A 43 10.48 -0.31 2.85
N LEU A 44 11.62 -0.98 2.60
CA LEU A 44 11.65 -2.43 2.37
C LEU A 44 11.15 -3.19 3.62
N ILE A 45 11.62 -2.82 4.82
CA ILE A 45 11.18 -3.42 6.10
C ILE A 45 9.67 -3.19 6.30
N LEU A 46 9.15 -2.02 5.95
CA LEU A 46 7.71 -1.75 6.01
C LEU A 46 6.94 -2.66 5.03
N GLY A 47 7.52 -2.96 3.86
CA GLY A 47 6.96 -3.95 2.93
C GLY A 47 6.86 -5.33 3.55
N VAL A 48 7.93 -5.77 4.23
CA VAL A 48 7.92 -7.04 5.00
C VAL A 48 6.84 -7.01 6.08
N GLY A 49 6.73 -5.89 6.82
CA GLY A 49 5.69 -5.72 7.85
C GLY A 49 4.27 -5.82 7.27
N LEU A 50 4.05 -5.26 6.07
CA LEU A 50 2.78 -5.39 5.34
C LEU A 50 2.49 -6.86 5.00
N ALA A 51 3.50 -7.60 4.55
CA ALA A 51 3.35 -9.00 4.13
C ALA A 51 2.98 -9.92 5.31
N PHE A 52 3.49 -9.63 6.52
CA PHE A 52 3.14 -10.41 7.72
C PHE A 52 1.65 -10.28 8.10
N GLY A 53 0.92 -9.34 7.53
CA GLY A 53 -0.53 -9.28 7.68
C GLY A 53 -1.27 -10.39 6.92
N GLN A 54 -0.60 -11.02 5.95
CA GLN A 54 -1.22 -12.10 5.16
C GLN A 54 -1.09 -13.47 5.86
N PRO A 55 -1.98 -14.41 5.51
CA PRO A 55 -1.80 -15.80 5.95
C PRO A 55 -0.46 -16.37 5.47
N PRO A 56 0.18 -17.25 6.22
CA PRO A 56 -0.33 -17.87 7.45
C PRO A 56 -0.07 -17.07 8.74
N VAL A 57 0.67 -15.98 8.68
CA VAL A 57 1.07 -15.19 9.87
C VAL A 57 -0.11 -14.37 10.41
N SER A 58 -0.87 -13.71 9.52
CA SER A 58 -2.13 -12.99 9.82
C SER A 58 -2.00 -11.89 10.87
N LEU A 59 -0.85 -11.24 10.96
CA LEU A 59 -0.60 -10.11 11.86
C LEU A 59 -1.12 -8.80 11.24
N TRP A 60 -2.46 -8.74 10.98
CA TRP A 60 -3.09 -7.58 10.36
C TRP A 60 -2.82 -6.25 11.09
N PRO A 61 -2.67 -6.18 12.44
CA PRO A 61 -2.34 -4.89 13.06
C PRO A 61 -0.96 -4.38 12.65
N LEU A 62 0.03 -5.28 12.50
CA LEU A 62 1.37 -4.92 12.01
C LEU A 62 1.30 -4.38 10.58
N ALA A 63 0.50 -5.02 9.72
CA ALA A 63 0.31 -4.54 8.35
C ALA A 63 -0.31 -3.14 8.32
N LEU A 64 -1.34 -2.87 9.13
CA LEU A 64 -1.96 -1.54 9.20
C LEU A 64 -0.98 -0.48 9.71
N LEU A 65 -0.19 -0.81 10.74
CA LEU A 65 0.85 0.09 11.27
C LEU A 65 1.92 0.38 10.20
N SER A 66 2.34 -0.66 9.47
CA SER A 66 3.30 -0.51 8.36
C SER A 66 2.74 0.40 7.26
N LEU A 67 1.46 0.21 6.90
CA LEU A 67 0.80 1.04 5.89
C LEU A 67 0.71 2.51 6.33
N LEU A 68 0.32 2.76 7.58
CA LEU A 68 0.30 4.11 8.15
C LEU A 68 1.69 4.75 8.16
N ALA A 69 2.73 3.97 8.50
CA ALA A 69 4.11 4.44 8.47
C ALA A 69 4.56 4.81 7.05
N VAL A 70 4.13 4.04 6.02
CA VAL A 70 4.38 4.37 4.61
C VAL A 70 3.78 5.74 4.27
N PHE A 71 2.51 5.98 4.63
CA PHE A 71 1.86 7.27 4.37
C PHE A 71 2.57 8.41 5.09
N TRP A 72 2.98 8.19 6.34
CA TRP A 72 3.72 9.18 7.13
C TRP A 72 5.07 9.53 6.48
N LEU A 73 5.84 8.51 6.10
CA LEU A 73 7.15 8.70 5.45
C LEU A 73 7.03 9.43 4.12
N GLU A 74 6.06 9.04 3.26
CA GLU A 74 5.91 9.61 1.94
C GLU A 74 5.47 11.07 1.99
N THR A 75 4.64 11.45 2.95
CA THR A 75 4.25 12.85 3.15
C THR A 75 5.47 13.74 3.43
N HIS A 76 6.42 13.23 4.21
CA HIS A 76 7.61 14.00 4.58
C HIS A 76 8.69 13.99 3.50
N GLN A 77 8.62 13.08 2.51
CA GLN A 77 9.67 12.90 1.50
C GLN A 77 9.30 13.39 0.09
N SER A 78 8.01 13.41 -0.24
CA SER A 78 7.56 13.58 -1.62
C SER A 78 7.77 14.99 -2.19
N LEU A 79 7.97 16.00 -1.33
CA LEU A 79 8.03 17.40 -1.78
C LEU A 79 9.30 17.75 -2.59
N ASN A 80 10.39 17.00 -2.44
CA ASN A 80 11.69 17.29 -3.05
C ASN A 80 12.34 16.12 -3.77
N GLY A 81 11.61 15.02 -4.01
CA GLY A 81 12.16 13.82 -4.63
C GLY A 81 12.04 13.81 -6.16
N SER A 82 12.97 13.13 -6.82
CA SER A 82 12.86 12.84 -8.25
C SER A 82 11.92 11.65 -8.49
N MET A 83 11.36 11.55 -9.71
CA MET A 83 10.53 10.43 -10.14
C MET A 83 11.23 9.08 -9.91
N ARG A 84 12.55 9.04 -10.20
CA ARG A 84 13.38 7.85 -10.02
C ARG A 84 13.46 7.45 -8.55
N GLN A 85 13.61 8.42 -7.65
CA GLN A 85 13.65 8.18 -6.20
C GLN A 85 12.29 7.68 -5.67
N ALA A 86 11.18 8.28 -6.12
CA ALA A 86 9.85 7.84 -5.75
C ALA A 86 9.61 6.41 -6.24
N PHE A 87 9.91 6.13 -7.51
CA PHE A 87 9.83 4.77 -8.06
C PHE A 87 10.64 3.79 -7.22
N GLY A 88 11.90 4.12 -6.90
CA GLY A 88 12.78 3.26 -6.09
C GLY A 88 12.20 2.92 -4.71
N ARG A 89 11.56 3.90 -4.05
CA ARG A 89 10.88 3.65 -2.76
C ARG A 89 9.69 2.71 -2.92
N GLY A 90 8.81 2.97 -3.89
CA GLY A 90 7.65 2.11 -4.14
C GLY A 90 8.07 0.70 -4.55
N TRP A 91 9.11 0.59 -5.38
CA TRP A 91 9.68 -0.69 -5.79
C TRP A 91 10.26 -1.45 -4.58
N SER A 92 10.98 -0.75 -3.69
CA SER A 92 11.54 -1.37 -2.47
C SER A 92 10.46 -1.84 -1.50
N LEU A 93 9.36 -1.05 -1.36
CA LEU A 93 8.19 -1.46 -0.56
C LEU A 93 7.60 -2.76 -1.13
N GLY A 94 7.41 -2.78 -2.45
CA GLY A 94 6.90 -3.96 -3.15
C GLY A 94 7.84 -5.16 -3.00
N MET A 95 9.16 -4.95 -3.14
CA MET A 95 10.15 -6.01 -2.96
C MET A 95 10.02 -6.67 -1.59
N GLY A 96 9.96 -5.87 -0.52
CA GLY A 96 9.76 -6.41 0.84
C GLY A 96 8.46 -7.17 0.96
N TYR A 97 7.37 -6.61 0.42
CA TYR A 97 6.05 -7.22 0.49
C TYR A 97 5.95 -8.51 -0.34
N PHE A 98 6.28 -8.45 -1.63
CA PHE A 98 6.07 -9.58 -2.54
C PHE A 98 7.06 -10.72 -2.30
N THR A 99 8.29 -10.44 -1.85
CA THR A 99 9.24 -11.51 -1.50
C THR A 99 8.68 -12.39 -0.36
N VAL A 100 8.09 -11.75 0.66
CA VAL A 100 7.54 -12.49 1.80
C VAL A 100 6.19 -13.12 1.44
N SER A 101 5.26 -12.36 0.82
CA SER A 101 3.92 -12.88 0.53
C SER A 101 3.92 -13.96 -0.57
N MET A 102 4.95 -13.99 -1.43
CA MET A 102 5.06 -14.98 -2.53
C MET A 102 6.09 -16.08 -2.24
N HIS A 103 6.51 -16.26 -1.00
CA HIS A 103 7.54 -17.26 -0.64
C HIS A 103 7.16 -18.67 -1.11
N TRP A 104 5.86 -18.98 -1.19
CA TRP A 104 5.37 -20.29 -1.64
C TRP A 104 5.78 -20.62 -3.09
N ILE A 105 6.20 -19.63 -3.90
CA ILE A 105 6.71 -19.84 -5.27
C ILE A 105 7.99 -20.71 -5.26
N VAL A 106 8.68 -20.77 -4.13
CA VAL A 106 9.88 -21.61 -3.95
C VAL A 106 9.54 -23.11 -3.95
N GLU A 107 8.35 -23.48 -3.45
CA GLU A 107 7.96 -24.88 -3.23
C GLU A 107 8.09 -25.80 -4.46
N PRO A 108 7.63 -25.41 -5.68
CA PRO A 108 7.80 -26.27 -6.84
C PRO A 108 9.27 -26.61 -7.17
N PHE A 109 10.20 -25.70 -6.85
CA PHE A 109 11.64 -25.94 -7.10
C PHE A 109 12.27 -26.91 -6.10
N LEU A 110 11.61 -27.13 -4.97
CA LEU A 110 12.08 -28.03 -3.91
C LEU A 110 11.64 -29.49 -4.13
N VAL A 111 10.70 -29.73 -5.06
CA VAL A 111 10.24 -31.10 -5.40
C VAL A 111 11.42 -31.93 -5.94
N ASP A 112 12.24 -31.34 -6.82
CA ASP A 112 13.51 -31.93 -7.24
C ASP A 112 14.62 -30.89 -6.95
N SER A 113 14.98 -30.84 -5.69
CA SER A 113 15.93 -29.82 -5.20
C SER A 113 17.33 -29.99 -5.76
N ALA A 114 17.72 -31.22 -6.11
CA ALA A 114 19.05 -31.50 -6.70
C ALA A 114 19.20 -30.87 -8.10
N ALA A 115 18.12 -30.89 -8.90
CA ALA A 115 18.15 -30.33 -10.25
C ALA A 115 17.75 -28.84 -10.28
N HIS A 116 16.75 -28.42 -9.49
CA HIS A 116 16.10 -27.13 -9.66
C HIS A 116 16.17 -26.19 -8.44
N GLY A 117 16.64 -26.67 -7.27
CA GLY A 117 16.67 -25.89 -6.03
C GLY A 117 17.42 -24.56 -6.15
N TRP A 118 18.49 -24.52 -6.92
CA TRP A 118 19.30 -23.31 -7.14
C TRP A 118 18.51 -22.18 -7.86
N MET A 119 17.47 -22.55 -8.62
CA MET A 119 16.62 -21.58 -9.36
C MET A 119 15.64 -20.85 -8.44
N ALA A 120 15.27 -21.44 -7.32
CA ALA A 120 14.23 -20.96 -6.42
C ALA A 120 14.41 -19.51 -5.96
N PRO A 121 15.60 -19.09 -5.43
CA PRO A 121 15.76 -17.70 -5.00
C PRO A 121 15.69 -16.71 -6.18
N PHE A 122 16.19 -17.10 -7.35
CA PHE A 122 16.14 -16.24 -8.55
C PHE A 122 14.67 -16.08 -9.01
N ALA A 123 13.91 -17.18 -9.06
CA ALA A 123 12.50 -17.16 -9.43
C ALA A 123 11.70 -16.24 -8.51
N LEU A 124 11.88 -16.38 -7.18
CA LEU A 124 11.20 -15.54 -6.20
C LEU A 124 11.57 -14.06 -6.35
N LEU A 125 12.86 -13.75 -6.42
CA LEU A 125 13.31 -12.36 -6.49
C LEU A 125 12.93 -11.68 -7.81
N LEU A 126 13.02 -12.38 -8.93
CA LEU A 126 12.60 -11.85 -10.24
C LEU A 126 11.09 -11.62 -10.27
N PHE A 127 10.33 -12.56 -9.73
CA PHE A 127 8.87 -12.44 -9.67
C PHE A 127 8.44 -11.30 -8.76
N ALA A 128 8.97 -11.25 -7.54
CA ALA A 128 8.71 -10.15 -6.60
C ALA A 128 9.13 -8.80 -7.19
N GLY A 129 10.29 -8.76 -7.87
CA GLY A 129 10.79 -7.56 -8.55
C GLY A 129 9.86 -7.06 -9.65
N GLY A 130 9.32 -7.98 -10.44
CA GLY A 130 8.34 -7.68 -11.48
C GLY A 130 7.04 -7.11 -10.91
N LEU A 131 6.47 -7.75 -9.89
CA LEU A 131 5.26 -7.25 -9.22
C LEU A 131 5.51 -5.89 -8.56
N SER A 132 6.70 -5.66 -8.04
CA SER A 132 7.08 -4.40 -7.37
C SER A 132 7.11 -3.21 -8.32
N VAL A 133 7.24 -3.44 -9.63
CA VAL A 133 7.19 -2.36 -10.64
C VAL A 133 5.86 -1.58 -10.54
N PHE A 134 4.75 -2.28 -10.30
CA PHE A 134 3.44 -1.63 -10.14
C PHE A 134 3.44 -0.63 -8.98
N TRP A 135 4.00 -1.00 -7.83
CA TRP A 135 4.09 -0.11 -6.68
C TRP A 135 5.14 1.01 -6.90
N GLY A 136 6.21 0.71 -7.65
CA GLY A 136 7.16 1.73 -8.11
C GLY A 136 6.47 2.80 -8.95
N CYS A 137 5.66 2.38 -9.93
CA CYS A 137 4.87 3.28 -10.77
C CYS A 137 3.83 4.07 -9.95
N ALA A 138 3.20 3.43 -8.95
CA ALA A 138 2.26 4.10 -8.06
C ALA A 138 2.92 5.27 -7.31
N PHE A 139 4.08 5.04 -6.73
CA PHE A 139 4.82 6.09 -6.00
C PHE A 139 5.30 7.20 -6.94
N ALA A 140 5.75 6.84 -8.14
CA ALA A 140 6.15 7.83 -9.16
C ALA A 140 4.94 8.70 -9.58
N LEU A 141 3.75 8.09 -9.75
CA LEU A 141 2.52 8.85 -10.05
C LEU A 141 2.10 9.71 -8.85
N ALA A 142 2.18 9.18 -7.63
CA ALA A 142 1.83 9.91 -6.40
C ALA A 142 2.64 11.19 -6.24
N LEU A 143 3.92 11.18 -6.66
CA LEU A 143 4.77 12.38 -6.66
C LEU A 143 4.18 13.53 -7.50
N ARG A 144 3.43 13.19 -8.56
CA ARG A 144 2.76 14.20 -9.40
C ARG A 144 1.47 14.72 -8.75
N LEU A 145 0.82 13.91 -7.94
CA LEU A 145 -0.46 14.24 -7.30
C LEU A 145 -0.28 15.00 -5.98
N GLN A 146 0.83 14.78 -5.29
CA GLN A 146 1.29 15.54 -4.10
C GLN A 146 0.26 15.64 -2.97
N THR A 147 -0.53 14.57 -2.75
CA THR A 147 -1.49 14.49 -1.64
C THR A 147 -1.50 13.05 -1.08
N PRO A 148 -1.89 12.85 0.20
CA PRO A 148 -2.07 11.49 0.73
C PRO A 148 -3.10 10.69 -0.10
N PHE A 149 -4.17 11.34 -0.52
CA PHE A 149 -5.19 10.71 -1.37
C PHE A 149 -4.66 10.42 -2.78
N GLY A 150 -3.70 11.20 -3.27
CA GLY A 150 -3.00 10.93 -4.53
C GLY A 150 -2.18 9.65 -4.46
N LEU A 151 -1.49 9.42 -3.33
CA LEU A 151 -0.78 8.15 -3.10
C LEU A 151 -1.77 6.99 -3.00
N ALA A 152 -2.88 7.17 -2.27
CA ALA A 152 -3.91 6.13 -2.13
C ALA A 152 -4.54 5.78 -3.49
N PHE A 153 -4.87 6.80 -4.29
CA PHE A 153 -5.39 6.61 -5.65
C PHE A 153 -4.40 5.83 -6.52
N ALA A 154 -3.13 6.26 -6.52
CA ALA A 154 -2.10 5.63 -7.34
C ALA A 154 -1.87 4.17 -6.92
N LEU A 155 -1.74 3.90 -5.61
CA LEU A 155 -1.58 2.53 -5.11
C LEU A 155 -2.81 1.68 -5.47
N GLY A 156 -4.03 2.17 -5.23
CA GLY A 156 -5.27 1.45 -5.55
C GLY A 156 -5.39 1.16 -7.05
N PHE A 157 -5.05 2.15 -7.89
CA PHE A 157 -5.06 1.99 -9.34
C PHE A 157 -4.07 0.91 -9.81
N PHE A 158 -2.82 0.97 -9.32
CA PHE A 158 -1.81 -0.01 -9.74
C PHE A 158 -2.04 -1.39 -9.10
N GLU A 159 -2.68 -1.47 -7.94
CA GLU A 159 -3.14 -2.74 -7.35
C GLU A 159 -4.18 -3.41 -8.26
N LEU A 160 -5.16 -2.62 -8.73
CA LEU A 160 -6.14 -3.07 -9.73
C LEU A 160 -5.47 -3.46 -11.05
N ALA A 161 -4.61 -2.60 -11.58
CA ALA A 161 -3.91 -2.84 -12.85
C ALA A 161 -3.14 -4.17 -12.79
N ARG A 162 -2.45 -4.44 -11.67
CA ARG A 162 -1.72 -5.70 -11.48
C ARG A 162 -2.65 -6.93 -11.56
N GLY A 163 -3.87 -6.78 -11.10
CA GLY A 163 -4.88 -7.85 -11.15
C GLY A 163 -5.42 -8.17 -12.53
N TYR A 164 -5.17 -7.30 -13.52
CA TYR A 164 -5.71 -7.48 -14.89
C TYR A 164 -4.64 -7.53 -15.98
N VAL A 165 -3.49 -6.88 -15.76
CA VAL A 165 -2.40 -6.82 -16.74
C VAL A 165 -1.70 -8.20 -16.81
N LEU A 166 -1.26 -8.61 -17.99
CA LEU A 166 -0.52 -9.86 -18.24
C LEU A 166 -1.26 -11.10 -17.73
N THR A 167 -2.50 -11.30 -18.11
CA THR A 167 -3.39 -12.40 -17.68
C THR A 167 -3.96 -12.23 -16.26
N GLY A 168 -3.46 -11.25 -15.52
CA GLY A 168 -3.87 -10.98 -14.15
C GLY A 168 -3.19 -11.88 -13.12
N PHE A 169 -2.77 -11.28 -12.03
CA PHE A 169 -2.18 -12.03 -10.90
C PHE A 169 -2.86 -11.56 -9.60
N PRO A 170 -3.88 -12.28 -9.14
CA PRO A 170 -4.66 -11.84 -7.98
C PRO A 170 -3.98 -12.06 -6.64
N TRP A 171 -3.02 -13.00 -6.57
CA TRP A 171 -2.34 -13.31 -5.30
C TRP A 171 -1.51 -12.12 -4.83
N GLY A 172 -1.39 -12.01 -3.51
CA GLY A 172 -0.68 -10.90 -2.89
C GLY A 172 -1.43 -9.58 -3.00
N ALA A 173 -2.75 -9.57 -3.18
CA ALA A 173 -3.55 -8.35 -3.03
C ALA A 173 -3.50 -7.90 -1.57
N LEU A 174 -3.42 -6.59 -1.33
CA LEU A 174 -3.31 -6.06 0.03
C LEU A 174 -4.51 -6.45 0.91
N GLY A 175 -5.70 -6.62 0.30
CA GLY A 175 -6.90 -7.04 1.02
C GLY A 175 -6.79 -8.39 1.72
N TYR A 176 -5.83 -9.23 1.33
CA TYR A 176 -5.63 -10.52 2.01
C TYR A 176 -5.14 -10.40 3.45
N ILE A 177 -4.70 -9.22 3.91
CA ILE A 177 -4.41 -9.00 5.34
C ILE A 177 -5.62 -9.26 6.23
N TRP A 178 -6.83 -9.22 5.65
CA TRP A 178 -8.09 -9.46 6.36
C TRP A 178 -8.60 -10.91 6.28
N ALA A 179 -7.89 -11.81 5.56
CA ALA A 179 -8.39 -13.15 5.18
C ALA A 179 -8.87 -13.96 6.38
N ASP A 180 -8.14 -13.90 7.51
CA ASP A 180 -8.46 -14.67 8.72
C ASP A 180 -9.31 -13.88 9.72
N THR A 181 -10.01 -12.84 9.26
CA THR A 181 -10.87 -12.00 10.10
C THR A 181 -12.29 -11.93 9.53
N PRO A 182 -13.29 -11.60 10.35
CA PRO A 182 -14.66 -11.35 9.84
C PRO A 182 -14.73 -10.27 8.77
N VAL A 183 -13.79 -9.33 8.75
CA VAL A 183 -13.70 -8.25 7.74
C VAL A 183 -13.62 -8.82 6.31
N ALA A 184 -13.03 -10.01 6.14
CA ALA A 184 -12.94 -10.70 4.84
C ALA A 184 -14.32 -10.87 4.19
N GLN A 185 -15.41 -10.97 4.98
CA GLN A 185 -16.77 -11.10 4.46
C GLN A 185 -17.20 -9.91 3.62
N SER A 186 -16.59 -8.73 3.84
CA SER A 186 -16.83 -7.54 3.02
C SER A 186 -16.44 -7.76 1.55
N ALA A 187 -15.45 -8.63 1.29
CA ALA A 187 -15.03 -8.95 -0.07
C ALA A 187 -16.15 -9.61 -0.90
N ALA A 188 -17.19 -10.16 -0.27
CA ALA A 188 -18.36 -10.70 -0.99
C ALA A 188 -19.13 -9.63 -1.77
N TRP A 189 -19.04 -8.35 -1.35
CA TRP A 189 -19.72 -7.24 -2.02
C TRP A 189 -18.80 -6.44 -2.93
N ILE A 190 -17.55 -6.26 -2.52
CA ILE A 190 -16.62 -5.32 -3.18
C ILE A 190 -15.40 -6.02 -3.81
N GLY A 191 -15.29 -7.34 -3.62
CA GLY A 191 -14.12 -8.11 -4.07
C GLY A 191 -12.87 -7.82 -3.25
N ILE A 192 -11.83 -8.62 -3.49
CA ILE A 192 -10.54 -8.48 -2.78
C ILE A 192 -9.83 -7.14 -3.12
N TYR A 193 -9.99 -6.69 -4.36
CA TYR A 193 -9.40 -5.42 -4.80
C TYR A 193 -10.13 -4.22 -4.19
N GLY A 194 -11.46 -4.30 -4.04
CA GLY A 194 -12.23 -3.28 -3.34
C GLY A 194 -11.79 -3.17 -1.88
N LEU A 195 -11.59 -4.31 -1.22
CA LEU A 195 -11.09 -4.35 0.15
C LEU A 195 -9.67 -3.77 0.26
N SER A 196 -8.79 -4.07 -0.72
CA SER A 196 -7.45 -3.45 -0.83
C SER A 196 -7.55 -1.93 -0.92
N VAL A 197 -8.38 -1.43 -1.85
CA VAL A 197 -8.57 0.01 -2.08
C VAL A 197 -9.10 0.70 -0.83
N ILE A 198 -10.11 0.13 -0.17
CA ILE A 198 -10.67 0.68 1.08
C ILE A 198 -9.58 0.75 2.17
N THR A 199 -8.77 -0.29 2.31
CA THR A 199 -7.68 -0.32 3.30
C THR A 199 -6.65 0.79 3.02
N ILE A 200 -6.28 0.99 1.76
CA ILE A 200 -5.33 2.02 1.35
C ILE A 200 -5.92 3.42 1.61
N PHE A 201 -7.18 3.66 1.21
CA PHE A 201 -7.85 4.94 1.41
C PHE A 201 -8.11 5.24 2.89
N TRP A 202 -8.40 4.21 3.69
CA TRP A 202 -8.51 4.33 5.14
C TRP A 202 -7.18 4.86 5.74
N ALA A 203 -6.05 4.29 5.34
CA ALA A 203 -4.75 4.76 5.83
C ALA A 203 -4.48 6.22 5.41
N ALA A 204 -4.83 6.59 4.18
CA ALA A 204 -4.72 7.98 3.72
C ALA A 204 -5.60 8.93 4.54
N CYS A 205 -6.83 8.52 4.84
CA CYS A 205 -7.79 9.31 5.63
C CYS A 205 -7.29 9.51 7.07
N VAL A 206 -6.84 8.44 7.72
CA VAL A 206 -6.28 8.48 9.09
C VAL A 206 -5.08 9.45 9.11
N HIS A 207 -4.17 9.30 8.15
CA HIS A 207 -2.98 10.15 8.06
C HIS A 207 -3.37 11.62 7.80
N TRP A 208 -4.32 11.88 6.91
CA TRP A 208 -4.79 13.24 6.60
C TRP A 208 -5.45 13.90 7.83
N LEU A 209 -6.27 13.15 8.57
CA LEU A 209 -6.91 13.66 9.82
C LEU A 209 -5.86 13.97 10.89
N PHE A 210 -4.80 13.14 10.97
CA PHE A 210 -3.65 13.39 11.86
C PHE A 210 -2.99 14.72 11.51
N LEU A 211 -2.70 14.98 10.23
CA LEU A 211 -2.10 16.25 9.76
C LEU A 211 -3.00 17.46 10.06
N ARG A 212 -4.32 17.27 10.04
CA ARG A 212 -5.32 18.32 10.33
C ARG A 212 -5.60 18.47 11.82
N LYS A 213 -4.90 17.72 12.67
CA LYS A 213 -5.08 17.71 14.15
C LYS A 213 -6.54 17.41 14.56
N ARG A 214 -7.28 16.69 13.73
CA ARG A 214 -8.67 16.28 13.98
C ARG A 214 -8.67 14.93 14.73
N ILE A 215 -8.10 14.91 15.94
CA ILE A 215 -7.79 13.65 16.65
C ILE A 215 -9.07 12.83 16.91
N PHE A 216 -10.18 13.48 17.27
CA PHE A 216 -11.44 12.77 17.52
C PHE A 216 -11.92 12.02 16.26
N LEU A 217 -11.94 12.72 15.11
CA LEU A 217 -12.34 12.11 13.83
C LEU A 217 -11.35 11.02 13.39
N MET A 218 -10.06 11.23 13.65
CA MET A 218 -9.02 10.24 13.36
C MET A 218 -9.28 8.93 14.13
N VAL A 219 -9.54 9.02 15.44
CA VAL A 219 -9.83 7.84 16.27
C VAL A 219 -11.12 7.15 15.79
N LEU A 220 -12.15 7.93 15.44
CA LEU A 220 -13.42 7.42 14.94
C LEU A 220 -13.22 6.64 13.61
N VAL A 221 -12.41 7.15 12.70
CA VAL A 221 -12.09 6.47 11.43
C VAL A 221 -11.16 5.27 11.66
N LEU A 222 -10.18 5.43 12.57
CA LEU A 222 -9.20 4.38 12.90
C LEU A 222 -9.91 3.11 13.36
N VAL A 223 -10.88 3.25 14.25
CA VAL A 223 -11.60 2.13 14.87
C VAL A 223 -12.91 1.85 14.14
N GLY A 224 -13.71 2.88 13.86
CA GLY A 224 -15.10 2.74 13.41
C GLY A 224 -15.27 1.95 12.13
N VAL A 225 -14.44 2.22 11.12
CA VAL A 225 -14.54 1.56 9.81
C VAL A 225 -14.38 0.03 9.97
N TRP A 226 -13.35 -0.38 10.70
CA TRP A 226 -13.06 -1.81 10.86
C TRP A 226 -13.98 -2.49 11.88
N SER A 227 -14.47 -1.76 12.90
CA SER A 227 -15.49 -2.29 13.83
C SER A 227 -16.78 -2.62 13.10
N VAL A 228 -17.26 -1.73 12.21
CA VAL A 228 -18.48 -1.98 11.43
C VAL A 228 -18.26 -3.18 10.50
N ALA A 229 -17.13 -3.24 9.80
CA ALA A 229 -16.82 -4.35 8.90
C ALA A 229 -16.69 -5.68 9.67
N TRP A 230 -16.12 -5.63 10.88
CA TRP A 230 -15.95 -6.81 11.75
C TRP A 230 -17.30 -7.33 12.24
N ILE A 231 -18.13 -6.46 12.79
CA ILE A 231 -19.47 -6.82 13.30
C ILE A 231 -20.34 -7.36 12.15
N GLY A 232 -20.35 -6.67 11.01
CA GLY A 232 -21.10 -7.11 9.83
C GLY A 232 -20.64 -8.46 9.30
N GLY A 233 -19.33 -8.70 9.31
CA GLY A 233 -18.75 -9.99 8.91
C GLY A 233 -19.11 -11.12 9.87
N ASP A 234 -19.03 -10.86 11.17
CA ASP A 234 -19.36 -11.84 12.21
C ASP A 234 -20.85 -12.24 12.17
N LEU A 235 -21.74 -11.24 12.03
CA LEU A 235 -23.18 -11.50 11.87
C LEU A 235 -23.47 -12.37 10.64
N ARG A 236 -22.79 -12.14 9.53
CA ARG A 236 -22.93 -12.94 8.31
C ARG A 236 -22.47 -14.38 8.51
N LEU A 237 -21.34 -14.57 9.22
CA LEU A 237 -20.82 -15.91 9.50
C LEU A 237 -21.73 -16.71 10.43
N THR A 238 -22.34 -16.04 11.43
CA THR A 238 -23.27 -16.69 12.36
C THR A 238 -24.59 -17.06 11.69
N THR A 239 -25.14 -16.16 10.85
CA THR A 239 -26.42 -16.40 10.13
C THR A 239 -26.33 -17.56 9.14
N LYS A 240 -25.14 -17.84 8.60
CA LYS A 240 -24.93 -18.97 7.66
C LYS A 240 -24.73 -20.34 8.34
N LYS A 241 -24.59 -20.38 9.64
CA LYS A 241 -24.49 -21.61 10.41
C LYS A 241 -25.82 -22.15 10.91
N UNK A 242 -26.58 -21.22 10.83
CA UNK A 242 -27.82 -21.59 11.23
C UNK A 242 -28.54 -22.20 10.20
#